data_1dc59819fadeede9f231fdfa18731486
#
_entry.id   1dc59819fadeede9f231fdfa18731486
#
_cell.length_a   1.000
_cell.length_b   1.000
_cell.length_c   1.000
_cell.angle_alpha   90.00
_cell.angle_beta   90.00
_cell.angle_gamma   90.00
#
_symmetry.space_group_name_H-M   'P 1'
#
loop_
_entity.id
_entity.type
_entity.pdbx_description
1 polymer ?
#
loop_
_entity_poly.entity_id
_entity_poly.type
_entity_poly.pdbx_seq_one_letter_code
_entity_poly.pdbx_strand_id
1 'polypeptide(L)'
;MRPIRGVPLAAATLLAAALAWPAHASAAAAGGEHCARQDRVRVPGAALQLGACLPDLTTTGLAGTPYTDSADQAGLTAAGTRTPSGVPGLQIDGYFPDSSHFNTTHGWAHDAQFVIRLPDRWNGGLVVTGAPGTRKQYATDKAISDQVLAEGYAYAATDKGNSGADFYRDGTRPGDAIAEWNARTTQLTRAARRAVAQRYGHAPRRTYMTGISNGGYLTRWQLENHPELYDGGVDWEGALWTPDGPNLLTSLPTAVARTLGSARDEDMYAVGFARGSEFLWPYHEKAYWGVTQKIYRAEFDPGYDPDCPGASAGSTADRILAPCPADATYDYAARPAAVHRAVARVSLTGRIGRPLITLHGDLDALLPKAADSDVYARMVDASGRGPLHRYYTIQGGTHVDGLYDTYPDRLRPILPCYRSAFDSLVSWVEKGTRPPADHTVARPSGGDVVDSCALGDPGASSR
;
A
#
# COMPACT_ATOMS: atom_id res chain seq x y z
N MET A 1 -9.51 7.35 41.67
CA MET A 1 -8.66 6.46 40.86
C MET A 1 -9.46 5.21 40.52
N ARG A 2 -9.97 5.13 39.30
CA ARG A 2 -10.62 3.92 38.77
C ARG A 2 -9.62 3.19 37.87
N PRO A 3 -9.51 1.85 37.93
CA PRO A 3 -8.58 1.13 37.08
C PRO A 3 -9.05 1.19 35.62
N ILE A 4 -8.15 1.57 34.74
CA ILE A 4 -8.32 1.52 33.29
C ILE A 4 -8.40 0.06 32.90
N ARG A 5 -9.57 -0.36 32.42
CA ARG A 5 -9.74 -1.70 31.84
C ARG A 5 -8.89 -1.80 30.57
N GLY A 6 -7.95 -2.72 30.57
CA GLY A 6 -7.11 -3.01 29.44
C GLY A 6 -7.95 -3.40 28.22
N VAL A 7 -7.74 -2.69 27.13
CA VAL A 7 -8.23 -3.04 25.82
C VAL A 7 -7.42 -4.26 25.36
N PRO A 8 -8.04 -5.35 24.89
CA PRO A 8 -7.27 -6.46 24.35
C PRO A 8 -6.51 -5.99 23.11
N LEU A 9 -5.17 -6.03 23.17
CA LEU A 9 -4.32 -5.98 22.01
C LEU A 9 -4.77 -7.12 21.08
N ALA A 10 -5.27 -6.79 19.91
CA ALA A 10 -5.26 -7.73 18.81
C ALA A 10 -3.78 -7.92 18.42
N ALA A 11 -3.10 -8.77 19.19
CA ALA A 11 -1.80 -9.28 18.79
C ALA A 11 -2.00 -9.96 17.44
N ALA A 12 -1.30 -9.49 16.42
CA ALA A 12 -1.18 -10.20 15.16
C ALA A 12 -0.54 -11.56 15.47
N THR A 13 -1.37 -12.55 15.73
CA THR A 13 -0.93 -13.93 15.89
C THR A 13 -0.52 -14.44 14.53
N LEU A 14 0.78 -14.34 14.25
CA LEU A 14 1.46 -15.16 13.26
C LEU A 14 1.53 -16.61 13.83
N LEU A 15 0.42 -17.32 13.82
CA LEU A 15 0.42 -18.77 13.99
C LEU A 15 0.48 -19.37 12.60
N ALA A 16 1.62 -19.93 12.26
CA ALA A 16 1.76 -20.87 11.16
C ALA A 16 0.96 -22.14 11.50
N ALA A 17 -0.31 -22.17 11.15
CA ALA A 17 -1.07 -23.41 11.11
C ALA A 17 -0.93 -23.98 9.71
N ALA A 18 -0.11 -25.03 9.57
CA ALA A 18 -0.13 -25.90 8.42
C ALA A 18 -1.50 -26.63 8.39
N LEU A 19 -2.49 -26.01 7.75
CA LEU A 19 -3.78 -26.65 7.47
C LEU A 19 -3.66 -27.40 6.15
N ALA A 20 -3.69 -28.73 6.22
CA ALA A 20 -3.96 -29.58 5.07
C ALA A 20 -5.28 -29.12 4.44
N TRP A 21 -5.24 -28.77 3.16
CA TRP A 21 -6.43 -28.36 2.40
C TRP A 21 -7.37 -29.58 2.24
N PRO A 22 -8.64 -29.44 2.56
CA PRO A 22 -9.63 -30.43 2.14
C PRO A 22 -9.74 -30.38 0.62
N ALA A 23 -9.80 -31.56 0.03
CA ALA A 23 -10.08 -31.75 -1.39
C ALA A 23 -11.30 -30.90 -1.79
N HIS A 24 -11.16 -30.19 -2.90
CA HIS A 24 -12.12 -29.25 -3.45
C HIS A 24 -13.51 -29.88 -3.55
N ALA A 25 -14.40 -29.59 -2.60
CA ALA A 25 -15.82 -29.68 -2.86
C ALA A 25 -16.15 -28.52 -3.80
N SER A 26 -16.45 -28.86 -5.06
CA SER A 26 -17.07 -27.92 -5.99
C SER A 26 -18.32 -27.39 -5.34
N ALA A 27 -18.27 -26.17 -4.82
CA ALA A 27 -19.48 -25.41 -4.59
C ALA A 27 -20.11 -25.19 -5.97
N ALA A 28 -21.08 -26.03 -6.31
CA ALA A 28 -21.89 -25.87 -7.50
C ALA A 28 -22.60 -24.52 -7.36
N ALA A 29 -22.07 -23.53 -8.07
CA ALA A 29 -22.59 -22.19 -8.12
C ALA A 29 -24.02 -22.21 -8.67
N ALA A 30 -24.93 -21.56 -7.97
CA ALA A 30 -26.08 -20.92 -8.60
C ALA A 30 -25.54 -19.74 -9.46
N GLY A 31 -24.75 -20.06 -10.49
CA GLY A 31 -24.15 -19.11 -11.42
C GLY A 31 -24.98 -19.09 -12.68
N GLY A 32 -25.73 -18.01 -12.87
CA GLY A 32 -26.44 -17.74 -14.11
C GLY A 32 -25.49 -17.59 -15.30
N GLU A 33 -26.04 -17.39 -16.50
CA GLU A 33 -25.37 -17.27 -17.81
C GLU A 33 -24.15 -16.33 -17.87
N HIS A 34 -23.93 -15.49 -16.85
CA HIS A 34 -22.86 -14.49 -16.74
C HIS A 34 -21.45 -15.07 -16.68
N CYS A 35 -21.30 -16.30 -16.20
CA CYS A 35 -19.99 -16.95 -16.04
C CYS A 35 -19.62 -18.00 -17.12
N ALA A 36 -20.39 -18.17 -18.15
CA ALA A 36 -20.21 -19.19 -19.19
C ALA A 36 -18.86 -19.10 -19.97
N ARG A 37 -18.01 -18.13 -19.64
CA ARG A 37 -16.69 -17.93 -20.27
C ARG A 37 -15.52 -17.86 -19.29
N GLN A 38 -15.69 -18.27 -18.04
CA GLN A 38 -14.62 -18.17 -17.03
C GLN A 38 -13.35 -18.91 -17.45
N ASP A 39 -13.50 -20.08 -18.09
CA ASP A 39 -12.36 -20.92 -18.51
C ASP A 39 -11.59 -20.34 -19.71
N ARG A 40 -12.07 -19.27 -20.32
CA ARG A 40 -11.44 -18.65 -21.50
C ARG A 40 -10.47 -17.53 -21.15
N VAL A 41 -10.55 -16.96 -19.94
CA VAL A 41 -9.64 -15.89 -19.53
C VAL A 41 -8.34 -16.50 -19.02
N ARG A 42 -7.24 -16.23 -19.71
CA ARG A 42 -5.90 -16.65 -19.30
C ARG A 42 -5.08 -15.44 -18.91
N VAL A 43 -4.43 -15.50 -17.75
CA VAL A 43 -3.49 -14.49 -17.29
C VAL A 43 -2.12 -14.80 -17.88
N PRO A 44 -1.62 -13.99 -18.82
CA PRO A 44 -0.36 -14.29 -19.49
C PRO A 44 0.80 -14.32 -18.50
N GLY A 45 1.58 -15.39 -18.56
CA GLY A 45 2.74 -15.59 -17.70
C GLY A 45 2.43 -16.16 -16.32
N ALA A 46 1.17 -16.38 -15.95
CA ALA A 46 0.83 -17.05 -14.70
C ALA A 46 1.35 -18.51 -14.71
N ALA A 47 2.01 -18.90 -13.62
CA ALA A 47 2.40 -20.29 -13.38
C ALA A 47 1.20 -21.12 -12.95
N LEU A 48 0.29 -20.50 -12.18
CA LEU A 48 -1.00 -21.05 -11.81
C LEU A 48 -2.05 -19.95 -11.78
N GLN A 49 -3.27 -20.30 -12.18
CA GLN A 49 -4.46 -19.45 -11.97
C GLN A 49 -5.66 -20.29 -11.61
N LEU A 50 -6.51 -19.76 -10.76
CA LEU A 50 -7.81 -20.32 -10.36
C LEU A 50 -8.87 -19.25 -10.61
N GLY A 51 -9.88 -19.58 -11.42
CA GLY A 51 -10.99 -18.67 -11.71
C GLY A 51 -12.25 -19.08 -10.95
N ALA A 52 -12.96 -18.11 -10.37
CA ALA A 52 -14.24 -18.32 -9.74
C ALA A 52 -15.25 -17.23 -10.12
N CYS A 53 -16.44 -17.65 -10.51
CA CYS A 53 -17.57 -16.74 -10.65
C CYS A 53 -18.21 -16.51 -9.29
N LEU A 54 -18.30 -15.26 -8.91
CA LEU A 54 -18.83 -14.85 -7.63
C LEU A 54 -20.07 -13.94 -7.83
N PRO A 55 -21.09 -14.08 -6.99
CA PRO A 55 -22.24 -13.19 -7.01
C PRO A 55 -21.88 -11.79 -6.50
N ASP A 56 -20.77 -11.67 -5.80
CA ASP A 56 -20.24 -10.41 -5.29
C ASP A 56 -18.71 -10.50 -5.17
N LEU A 57 -18.00 -9.60 -5.86
CA LEU A 57 -16.53 -9.49 -5.88
C LEU A 57 -15.99 -8.62 -4.74
N THR A 58 -16.87 -7.98 -3.95
CA THR A 58 -16.47 -7.12 -2.84
C THR A 58 -16.14 -7.93 -1.58
N THR A 59 -15.51 -7.31 -0.60
CA THR A 59 -15.19 -7.97 0.68
C THR A 59 -16.44 -8.50 1.40
N THR A 60 -17.59 -7.90 1.18
CA THR A 60 -18.87 -8.38 1.72
C THR A 60 -19.23 -9.75 1.14
N GLY A 61 -19.09 -9.95 -0.17
CA GLY A 61 -19.41 -11.22 -0.83
C GLY A 61 -18.31 -12.27 -0.68
N LEU A 62 -17.08 -11.84 -0.45
CA LEU A 62 -15.93 -12.72 -0.25
C LEU A 62 -15.74 -13.18 1.19
N ALA A 63 -16.52 -12.64 2.13
CA ALA A 63 -16.43 -13.00 3.54
C ALA A 63 -16.64 -14.51 3.72
N GLY A 64 -15.67 -15.18 4.37
CA GLY A 64 -15.71 -16.63 4.60
C GLY A 64 -15.38 -17.50 3.39
N THR A 65 -14.93 -16.92 2.28
CA THR A 65 -14.42 -17.69 1.13
C THR A 65 -12.89 -17.88 1.20
N PRO A 66 -12.31 -18.87 0.48
CA PRO A 66 -10.85 -19.03 0.42
C PRO A 66 -10.16 -17.98 -0.46
N TYR A 67 -10.91 -17.08 -1.10
CA TYR A 67 -10.40 -16.10 -2.08
C TYR A 67 -10.06 -14.75 -1.47
N THR A 68 -10.14 -14.60 -0.14
CA THR A 68 -9.73 -13.39 0.57
C THR A 68 -9.14 -13.74 1.93
N ASP A 69 -8.29 -12.86 2.44
CA ASP A 69 -7.72 -12.95 3.77
C ASP A 69 -8.03 -11.65 4.51
N SER A 70 -9.03 -11.68 5.41
CA SER A 70 -9.44 -10.51 6.17
C SER A 70 -8.36 -10.00 7.12
N ALA A 71 -7.45 -10.87 7.57
CA ALA A 71 -6.32 -10.47 8.40
C ALA A 71 -5.32 -9.59 7.64
N ASP A 72 -5.22 -9.77 6.32
CA ASP A 72 -4.38 -8.95 5.44
C ASP A 72 -4.85 -7.48 5.38
N GLN A 73 -6.13 -7.21 5.67
CA GLN A 73 -6.74 -5.88 5.65
C GLN A 73 -6.69 -5.15 7.01
N ALA A 74 -6.29 -5.86 8.08
CA ALA A 74 -6.40 -5.36 9.45
C ALA A 74 -5.70 -4.00 9.64
N GLY A 75 -6.39 -3.04 10.26
CA GLY A 75 -5.85 -1.74 10.62
C GLY A 75 -5.72 -0.73 9.47
N LEU A 76 -6.03 -1.08 8.21
CA LEU A 76 -5.93 -0.14 7.10
C LEU A 76 -7.10 0.83 7.01
N THR A 77 -8.28 0.45 7.50
CA THR A 77 -9.48 1.29 7.46
C THR A 77 -10.09 1.45 8.85
N ALA A 78 -10.80 2.54 9.10
CA ALA A 78 -11.60 2.71 10.29
C ALA A 78 -12.74 1.67 10.36
N ALA A 79 -13.15 1.27 11.58
CA ALA A 79 -14.17 0.22 11.76
C ALA A 79 -15.52 0.59 11.14
N GLY A 80 -15.90 1.87 11.20
CA GLY A 80 -17.15 2.39 10.63
C GLY A 80 -17.17 2.58 9.12
N THR A 81 -16.05 2.28 8.41
CA THR A 81 -15.95 2.43 6.96
C THR A 81 -17.02 1.61 6.24
N ARG A 82 -17.84 2.27 5.44
CA ARG A 82 -18.83 1.61 4.57
C ARG A 82 -18.15 1.10 3.31
N THR A 83 -18.52 -0.13 2.93
CA THR A 83 -18.07 -0.77 1.70
C THR A 83 -19.27 -1.11 0.84
N PRO A 84 -19.17 -0.92 -0.49
CA PRO A 84 -20.15 -1.41 -1.43
C PRO A 84 -20.30 -2.94 -1.38
N SER A 85 -21.35 -3.46 -1.98
CA SER A 85 -21.62 -4.89 -2.13
C SER A 85 -22.45 -5.15 -3.40
N GLY A 86 -22.60 -6.43 -3.74
CA GLY A 86 -23.47 -6.85 -4.85
C GLY A 86 -22.87 -6.62 -6.23
N VAL A 87 -21.56 -6.80 -6.39
CA VAL A 87 -20.85 -6.69 -7.66
C VAL A 87 -20.53 -8.08 -8.23
N PRO A 88 -21.38 -8.67 -9.07
CA PRO A 88 -21.13 -9.98 -9.64
C PRO A 88 -20.00 -9.93 -10.68
N GLY A 89 -19.26 -11.04 -10.80
CA GLY A 89 -18.21 -11.14 -11.79
C GLY A 89 -17.27 -12.32 -11.62
N LEU A 90 -16.16 -12.28 -12.35
CA LEU A 90 -15.11 -13.27 -12.32
C LEU A 90 -13.93 -12.80 -11.46
N GLN A 91 -13.54 -13.59 -10.47
CA GLN A 91 -12.26 -13.45 -9.77
C GLN A 91 -11.27 -14.48 -10.29
N ILE A 92 -10.03 -14.06 -10.48
CA ILE A 92 -8.90 -14.92 -10.86
C ILE A 92 -7.79 -14.71 -9.85
N ASP A 93 -7.50 -15.74 -9.07
CA ASP A 93 -6.36 -15.79 -8.16
C ASP A 93 -5.23 -16.57 -8.82
N GLY A 94 -3.98 -16.18 -8.60
CA GLY A 94 -2.86 -16.86 -9.21
C GLY A 94 -1.53 -16.38 -8.70
N TYR A 95 -0.47 -16.95 -9.27
CA TYR A 95 0.88 -16.47 -9.07
C TYR A 95 1.69 -16.59 -10.36
N PHE A 96 2.66 -15.70 -10.52
CA PHE A 96 3.67 -15.79 -11.58
C PHE A 96 4.77 -16.77 -11.17
N PRO A 97 5.60 -17.26 -12.13
CA PRO A 97 6.78 -18.03 -11.76
C PRO A 97 7.59 -17.30 -10.72
N ASP A 98 7.83 -17.99 -9.62
CA ASP A 98 8.61 -17.48 -8.51
C ASP A 98 10.10 -17.44 -8.90
N SER A 99 10.75 -16.31 -8.68
CA SER A 99 12.18 -16.13 -8.84
C SER A 99 12.92 -16.03 -7.52
N SER A 100 12.20 -16.13 -6.42
CA SER A 100 12.73 -16.01 -5.06
C SER A 100 13.61 -17.19 -4.70
N HIS A 101 14.68 -16.92 -3.96
CA HIS A 101 15.51 -17.95 -3.35
C HIS A 101 14.96 -18.40 -1.98
N PHE A 102 14.01 -17.66 -1.43
CA PHE A 102 13.49 -17.90 -0.10
C PHE A 102 12.03 -17.46 0.01
N ASN A 103 11.16 -18.44 0.09
CA ASN A 103 9.72 -18.27 0.15
C ASN A 103 9.19 -18.74 1.51
N THR A 104 8.70 -17.84 2.36
CA THR A 104 8.39 -18.16 3.76
C THR A 104 6.97 -17.88 4.21
N THR A 105 6.20 -17.06 3.53
CA THR A 105 4.94 -16.53 4.09
C THR A 105 3.81 -16.41 3.07
N HIS A 106 3.58 -17.45 2.26
CA HIS A 106 2.61 -17.41 1.17
C HIS A 106 1.43 -18.33 1.41
N GLY A 107 0.23 -17.84 1.16
CA GLY A 107 -1.00 -18.62 1.33
C GLY A 107 -1.03 -19.89 0.50
N TRP A 108 -0.32 -19.92 -0.63
CA TRP A 108 -0.15 -21.08 -1.50
C TRP A 108 1.28 -21.61 -1.51
N ALA A 109 2.11 -21.22 -0.56
CA ALA A 109 3.54 -21.49 -0.52
C ALA A 109 4.29 -20.98 -1.78
N HIS A 110 3.87 -19.86 -2.35
CA HIS A 110 4.48 -19.20 -3.49
C HIS A 110 4.53 -17.68 -3.28
N ASP A 111 5.51 -17.04 -3.90
CA ASP A 111 5.59 -15.60 -4.09
C ASP A 111 4.95 -15.16 -5.41
N ALA A 112 4.99 -13.88 -5.70
CA ALA A 112 4.48 -13.29 -6.92
C ALA A 112 2.98 -13.56 -7.14
N GLN A 113 2.21 -13.54 -6.05
CA GLN A 113 0.76 -13.73 -6.06
C GLN A 113 0.02 -12.52 -6.61
N PHE A 114 -1.13 -12.78 -7.24
CA PHE A 114 -2.02 -11.76 -7.74
C PHE A 114 -3.49 -12.15 -7.56
N VAL A 115 -4.35 -11.13 -7.57
CA VAL A 115 -5.80 -11.26 -7.77
C VAL A 115 -6.21 -10.33 -8.91
N ILE A 116 -7.10 -10.80 -9.80
CA ILE A 116 -7.73 -9.99 -10.85
C ILE A 116 -9.25 -10.18 -10.72
N ARG A 117 -10.00 -9.07 -10.62
CA ARG A 117 -11.46 -9.05 -10.51
C ARG A 117 -12.08 -8.34 -11.69
N LEU A 118 -12.98 -9.01 -12.37
CA LEU A 118 -13.59 -8.60 -13.64
C LEU A 118 -15.11 -8.53 -13.46
N PRO A 119 -15.68 -7.34 -13.12
CA PRO A 119 -17.11 -7.20 -12.85
C PRO A 119 -17.94 -7.41 -14.13
N ASP A 120 -19.15 -7.98 -14.02
CA ASP A 120 -20.03 -8.20 -15.17
C ASP A 120 -20.46 -6.86 -15.82
N ARG A 121 -20.63 -5.81 -15.02
CA ARG A 121 -20.91 -4.44 -15.49
C ARG A 121 -19.64 -3.61 -15.52
N TRP A 122 -18.83 -3.80 -16.56
CA TRP A 122 -17.57 -3.13 -16.71
C TRP A 122 -17.71 -1.73 -17.37
N ASN A 123 -17.09 -0.71 -16.77
CA ASN A 123 -17.12 0.68 -17.26
C ASN A 123 -16.04 1.00 -18.33
N GLY A 124 -15.16 0.04 -18.63
CA GLY A 124 -14.06 0.23 -19.59
C GLY A 124 -12.72 0.58 -18.94
N GLY A 125 -12.63 0.69 -17.63
CA GLY A 125 -11.41 1.02 -16.89
C GLY A 125 -10.81 -0.15 -16.13
N LEU A 126 -9.52 -0.04 -15.80
CA LEU A 126 -8.76 -0.96 -14.97
C LEU A 126 -8.05 -0.18 -13.88
N VAL A 127 -8.14 -0.65 -12.63
CA VAL A 127 -7.36 -0.13 -11.50
C VAL A 127 -6.38 -1.19 -11.05
N VAL A 128 -5.11 -0.80 -10.86
CA VAL A 128 -4.03 -1.70 -10.43
C VAL A 128 -3.43 -1.18 -9.13
N THR A 129 -3.09 -2.08 -8.21
CA THR A 129 -2.41 -1.75 -6.96
C THR A 129 -1.36 -2.79 -6.58
N GLY A 130 -0.38 -2.37 -5.78
CA GLY A 130 0.51 -3.24 -5.03
C GLY A 130 0.18 -3.18 -3.54
N ALA A 131 0.42 -4.27 -2.83
CA ALA A 131 0.10 -4.37 -1.41
C ALA A 131 0.90 -3.37 -0.56
N PRO A 132 0.32 -2.75 0.49
CA PRO A 132 1.02 -1.91 1.45
C PRO A 132 1.92 -2.75 2.36
N GLY A 133 2.95 -2.11 2.93
CA GLY A 133 3.88 -2.76 3.86
C GLY A 133 4.42 -4.07 3.28
N THR A 134 4.38 -5.11 4.09
CA THR A 134 4.80 -6.48 3.73
C THR A 134 3.61 -7.43 3.56
N ARG A 135 2.45 -6.89 3.18
CA ARG A 135 1.17 -7.60 3.06
C ARG A 135 1.03 -8.31 1.72
N LYS A 136 -0.02 -9.13 1.62
CA LYS A 136 -0.39 -9.90 0.44
C LYS A 136 -1.32 -9.11 -0.50
N GLN A 137 -1.75 -9.71 -1.58
CA GLN A 137 -2.55 -9.10 -2.65
C GLN A 137 -3.98 -8.69 -2.25
N TYR A 138 -4.50 -9.15 -1.13
CA TYR A 138 -5.86 -8.81 -0.67
C TYR A 138 -5.91 -7.63 0.30
N ALA A 139 -4.76 -7.08 0.67
CA ALA A 139 -4.65 -6.07 1.72
C ALA A 139 -5.50 -4.82 1.46
N THR A 140 -5.60 -4.40 0.21
CA THR A 140 -6.33 -3.18 -0.17
C THR A 140 -7.77 -3.42 -0.61
N ASP A 141 -8.31 -4.62 -0.39
CA ASP A 141 -9.64 -4.97 -0.85
C ASP A 141 -10.71 -4.01 -0.31
N LYS A 142 -10.80 -3.84 1.00
CA LYS A 142 -11.77 -2.95 1.63
C LYS A 142 -11.50 -1.47 1.33
N ALA A 143 -10.23 -1.07 1.25
CA ALA A 143 -9.86 0.33 1.05
C ALA A 143 -10.03 0.77 -0.41
N ILE A 144 -9.68 -0.08 -1.37
CA ILE A 144 -9.61 0.29 -2.79
C ILE A 144 -10.55 -0.56 -3.65
N SER A 145 -10.39 -1.90 -3.61
CA SER A 145 -11.08 -2.82 -4.53
C SER A 145 -12.59 -2.66 -4.51
N ASP A 146 -13.20 -2.66 -3.31
CA ASP A 146 -14.65 -2.61 -3.18
C ASP A 146 -15.28 -1.40 -3.87
N GLN A 147 -14.66 -0.21 -3.67
CA GLN A 147 -15.16 1.03 -4.26
C GLN A 147 -15.04 1.00 -5.79
N VAL A 148 -13.86 0.70 -6.32
CA VAL A 148 -13.62 0.74 -7.76
C VAL A 148 -14.40 -0.34 -8.51
N LEU A 149 -14.62 -1.50 -7.91
CA LEU A 149 -15.48 -2.54 -8.45
C LEU A 149 -16.96 -2.11 -8.52
N ALA A 150 -17.47 -1.43 -7.49
CA ALA A 150 -18.83 -0.90 -7.48
C ALA A 150 -19.04 0.19 -8.53
N GLU A 151 -17.99 0.93 -8.87
CA GLU A 151 -17.96 1.91 -9.97
C GLU A 151 -17.80 1.25 -11.34
N GLY A 152 -17.64 -0.08 -11.39
CA GLY A 152 -17.53 -0.87 -12.61
C GLY A 152 -16.13 -1.02 -13.16
N TYR A 153 -15.08 -0.61 -12.46
CA TYR A 153 -13.71 -0.88 -12.89
C TYR A 153 -13.37 -2.36 -12.73
N ALA A 154 -12.57 -2.90 -13.65
CA ALA A 154 -11.79 -4.09 -13.39
C ALA A 154 -10.69 -3.73 -12.38
N TYR A 155 -10.29 -4.69 -11.54
CA TYR A 155 -9.30 -4.48 -10.49
C TYR A 155 -8.22 -5.55 -10.54
N ALA A 156 -6.98 -5.19 -10.25
CA ALA A 156 -5.87 -6.12 -10.12
C ALA A 156 -4.92 -5.72 -8.98
N ALA A 157 -4.54 -6.67 -8.15
CA ALA A 157 -3.60 -6.45 -7.05
C ALA A 157 -2.55 -7.55 -6.97
N THR A 158 -1.37 -7.23 -6.42
CA THR A 158 -0.25 -8.14 -6.23
C THR A 158 0.37 -8.00 -4.84
N ASP A 159 0.93 -9.10 -4.32
CA ASP A 159 1.83 -9.12 -3.17
C ASP A 159 3.19 -8.47 -3.46
N LYS A 160 3.41 -8.01 -4.69
CA LYS A 160 4.63 -7.36 -5.18
C LYS A 160 5.80 -8.33 -5.47
N GLY A 161 5.59 -9.64 -5.39
CA GLY A 161 6.62 -10.66 -5.59
C GLY A 161 7.09 -11.29 -4.29
N ASN A 162 6.89 -10.62 -3.17
CA ASN A 162 7.25 -11.10 -1.84
C ASN A 162 6.40 -10.45 -0.76
N SER A 163 6.27 -11.10 0.38
CA SER A 163 5.51 -10.61 1.53
C SER A 163 6.16 -11.07 2.85
N GLY A 164 5.65 -10.55 3.98
CA GLY A 164 6.19 -10.89 5.30
C GLY A 164 7.37 -10.03 5.73
N ALA A 165 7.71 -10.13 7.02
CA ALA A 165 8.76 -9.32 7.63
C ALA A 165 10.19 -9.76 7.23
N ASP A 166 10.32 -10.82 6.50
CA ASP A 166 11.57 -11.36 5.98
C ASP A 166 11.72 -11.22 4.45
N PHE A 167 10.89 -10.38 3.82
CA PHE A 167 10.89 -10.10 2.38
C PHE A 167 12.28 -9.74 1.83
N TYR A 168 13.12 -9.09 2.63
CA TYR A 168 14.50 -8.72 2.27
C TYR A 168 15.41 -9.92 1.98
N ARG A 169 14.98 -11.14 2.30
CA ARG A 169 15.69 -12.39 1.97
C ARG A 169 15.41 -12.85 0.54
N ASP A 170 14.45 -12.21 -0.11
CA ASP A 170 14.13 -12.46 -1.49
C ASP A 170 15.12 -11.71 -2.40
N GLY A 171 15.73 -12.43 -3.30
CA GLY A 171 16.81 -11.87 -4.14
C GLY A 171 18.22 -12.28 -3.71
N THR A 172 19.20 -11.83 -4.47
CA THR A 172 20.62 -12.21 -4.29
C THR A 172 21.52 -11.04 -3.91
N ARG A 173 21.05 -9.82 -4.09
CA ARG A 173 21.82 -8.59 -3.86
C ARG A 173 20.96 -7.58 -3.10
N PRO A 174 21.58 -6.68 -2.32
CA PRO A 174 20.86 -5.59 -1.68
C PRO A 174 20.00 -4.79 -2.67
N GLY A 175 18.76 -4.55 -2.30
CA GLY A 175 17.76 -3.86 -3.13
C GLY A 175 17.01 -4.73 -4.15
N ASP A 176 17.30 -6.03 -4.25
CA ASP A 176 16.65 -6.93 -5.23
C ASP A 176 15.17 -7.16 -4.88
N ALA A 177 14.83 -7.31 -3.59
CA ALA A 177 13.44 -7.55 -3.18
C ALA A 177 12.51 -6.38 -3.52
N ILE A 178 12.95 -5.14 -3.29
CA ILE A 178 12.16 -3.96 -3.68
C ILE A 178 12.17 -3.73 -5.20
N ALA A 179 13.26 -4.02 -5.87
CA ALA A 179 13.31 -3.97 -7.34
C ALA A 179 12.31 -4.98 -7.95
N GLU A 180 12.11 -6.13 -7.32
CA GLU A 180 11.09 -7.08 -7.72
C GLU A 180 9.67 -6.52 -7.56
N TRP A 181 9.36 -5.77 -6.49
CA TRP A 181 8.07 -5.12 -6.34
C TRP A 181 7.68 -4.31 -7.58
N ASN A 182 8.65 -3.55 -8.10
CA ASN A 182 8.47 -2.74 -9.31
C ASN A 182 8.19 -3.62 -10.54
N ALA A 183 8.99 -4.66 -10.71
CA ALA A 183 8.88 -5.58 -11.84
C ALA A 183 7.55 -6.37 -11.82
N ARG A 184 7.13 -6.87 -10.66
CA ARG A 184 5.89 -7.64 -10.51
C ARG A 184 4.64 -6.80 -10.72
N THR A 185 4.64 -5.54 -10.25
CA THR A 185 3.55 -4.61 -10.52
C THR A 185 3.43 -4.32 -12.02
N THR A 186 4.55 -4.12 -12.71
CA THR A 186 4.57 -3.96 -14.17
C THR A 186 4.07 -5.22 -14.88
N GLN A 187 4.51 -6.40 -14.43
CA GLN A 187 4.09 -7.70 -14.98
C GLN A 187 2.57 -7.89 -14.83
N LEU A 188 2.06 -7.67 -13.60
CA LEU A 188 0.62 -7.76 -13.34
C LEU A 188 -0.18 -6.81 -14.21
N THR A 189 0.24 -5.55 -14.33
CA THR A 189 -0.49 -4.55 -15.14
C THR A 189 -0.62 -5.01 -16.60
N ARG A 190 0.47 -5.49 -17.19
CA ARG A 190 0.45 -6.01 -18.57
C ARG A 190 -0.44 -7.24 -18.70
N ALA A 191 -0.37 -8.16 -17.74
CA ALA A 191 -1.18 -9.38 -17.72
C ALA A 191 -2.68 -9.07 -17.51
N ALA A 192 -3.02 -8.19 -16.57
CA ALA A 192 -4.38 -7.78 -16.28
C ALA A 192 -5.04 -7.06 -17.47
N ARG A 193 -4.32 -6.16 -18.16
CA ARG A 193 -4.82 -5.53 -19.40
C ARG A 193 -5.20 -6.56 -20.47
N ARG A 194 -4.44 -7.66 -20.59
CA ARG A 194 -4.75 -8.75 -21.53
C ARG A 194 -5.90 -9.61 -21.03
N ALA A 195 -5.99 -9.91 -19.74
CA ALA A 195 -7.13 -10.63 -19.15
C ALA A 195 -8.44 -9.85 -19.34
N VAL A 196 -8.43 -8.52 -19.12
CA VAL A 196 -9.53 -7.62 -19.43
C VAL A 196 -9.95 -7.70 -20.90
N ALA A 197 -8.98 -7.62 -21.81
CA ALA A 197 -9.26 -7.73 -23.25
C ALA A 197 -9.90 -9.07 -23.64
N GLN A 198 -9.47 -10.17 -23.04
CA GLN A 198 -10.08 -11.50 -23.26
C GLN A 198 -11.51 -11.57 -22.71
N ARG A 199 -11.77 -10.98 -21.56
CA ARG A 199 -13.09 -10.99 -20.91
C ARG A 199 -14.11 -10.18 -21.66
N TYR A 200 -13.74 -8.94 -22.06
CA TYR A 200 -14.69 -7.95 -22.59
C TYR A 200 -14.55 -7.71 -24.10
N GLY A 201 -13.60 -8.35 -24.78
CA GLY A 201 -13.41 -8.23 -26.21
C GLY A 201 -12.52 -7.07 -26.66
N HIS A 202 -12.12 -6.16 -25.74
CA HIS A 202 -11.20 -5.06 -26.02
C HIS A 202 -10.38 -4.69 -24.77
N ALA A 203 -9.22 -4.09 -24.98
CA ALA A 203 -8.35 -3.60 -23.91
C ALA A 203 -9.03 -2.50 -23.08
N PRO A 204 -8.65 -2.29 -21.81
CA PRO A 204 -9.17 -1.16 -21.04
C PRO A 204 -8.84 0.16 -21.72
N ARG A 205 -9.83 1.06 -21.77
CA ARG A 205 -9.69 2.41 -22.31
C ARG A 205 -8.83 3.28 -21.39
N ARG A 206 -8.90 3.02 -20.09
CA ARG A 206 -8.11 3.70 -19.05
C ARG A 206 -7.54 2.68 -18.09
N THR A 207 -6.33 2.95 -17.63
CA THR A 207 -5.67 2.18 -16.57
C THR A 207 -5.11 3.13 -15.53
N TYR A 208 -5.51 2.97 -14.30
CA TYR A 208 -5.07 3.78 -13.17
C TYR A 208 -4.20 2.95 -12.23
N MET A 209 -3.14 3.57 -11.71
CA MET A 209 -2.33 2.99 -10.65
C MET A 209 -2.65 3.67 -9.33
N THR A 210 -2.77 2.91 -8.24
CA THR A 210 -3.03 3.47 -6.92
C THR A 210 -2.49 2.57 -5.82
N GLY A 211 -2.30 3.11 -4.62
CA GLY A 211 -1.88 2.29 -3.49
C GLY A 211 -1.57 3.10 -2.25
N ILE A 212 -1.40 2.39 -1.15
CA ILE A 212 -1.13 2.91 0.19
C ILE A 212 0.30 2.54 0.55
N SER A 213 1.09 3.45 1.16
CA SER A 213 2.41 3.14 1.71
C SER A 213 3.36 2.60 0.61
N ASN A 214 3.85 1.37 0.72
CA ASN A 214 4.62 0.74 -0.36
C ASN A 214 3.82 0.64 -1.68
N GLY A 215 2.50 0.52 -1.63
CA GLY A 215 1.65 0.63 -2.82
C GLY A 215 1.63 2.04 -3.40
N GLY A 216 1.70 3.07 -2.56
CA GLY A 216 1.88 4.46 -2.97
C GLY A 216 3.25 4.69 -3.62
N TYR A 217 4.33 4.16 -3.04
CA TYR A 217 5.65 4.13 -3.68
C TYR A 217 5.59 3.51 -5.08
N LEU A 218 4.92 2.36 -5.21
CA LEU A 218 4.74 1.71 -6.51
C LEU A 218 3.95 2.58 -7.48
N THR A 219 2.96 3.34 -7.01
CA THR A 219 2.23 4.29 -7.84
C THR A 219 3.17 5.36 -8.41
N ARG A 220 3.99 6.00 -7.56
CA ARG A 220 5.02 6.96 -7.99
C ARG A 220 5.97 6.31 -8.98
N TRP A 221 6.54 5.16 -8.64
CA TRP A 221 7.54 4.48 -9.45
C TRP A 221 7.02 4.07 -10.84
N GLN A 222 5.80 3.52 -10.89
CA GLN A 222 5.18 3.10 -12.15
C GLN A 222 4.90 4.29 -13.07
N LEU A 223 4.43 5.42 -12.53
CA LEU A 223 4.18 6.62 -13.32
C LEU A 223 5.46 7.32 -13.78
N GLU A 224 6.59 7.10 -13.11
CA GLU A 224 7.90 7.57 -13.56
C GLU A 224 8.51 6.65 -14.64
N ASN A 225 8.40 5.32 -14.48
CA ASN A 225 9.16 4.37 -15.29
C ASN A 225 8.33 3.68 -16.39
N HIS A 226 7.01 3.60 -16.23
CA HIS A 226 6.09 2.95 -17.17
C HIS A 226 4.84 3.80 -17.46
N PRO A 227 4.97 5.09 -17.75
CA PRO A 227 3.81 5.96 -17.99
C PRO A 227 2.96 5.51 -19.19
N GLU A 228 3.48 4.66 -20.07
CA GLU A 228 2.74 4.10 -21.20
C GLU A 228 1.68 3.07 -20.79
N LEU A 229 1.78 2.53 -19.59
CA LEU A 229 0.84 1.54 -19.07
C LEU A 229 -0.37 2.17 -18.37
N TYR A 230 -0.26 3.44 -17.97
CA TYR A 230 -1.22 4.13 -17.12
C TYR A 230 -1.68 5.46 -17.70
N ASP A 231 -2.88 5.88 -17.30
CA ASP A 231 -3.45 7.18 -17.62
C ASP A 231 -3.32 8.18 -16.44
N GLY A 232 -3.14 7.69 -15.22
CA GLY A 232 -2.91 8.48 -14.01
C GLY A 232 -2.84 7.63 -12.76
N GLY A 233 -2.64 8.27 -11.60
CA GLY A 233 -2.61 7.56 -10.33
C GLY A 233 -2.97 8.39 -9.11
N VAL A 234 -3.33 7.68 -8.02
CA VAL A 234 -3.47 8.25 -6.68
C VAL A 234 -2.51 7.54 -5.74
N ASP A 235 -1.65 8.32 -5.13
CA ASP A 235 -0.68 7.90 -4.15
C ASP A 235 -1.16 8.32 -2.74
N TRP A 236 -1.36 7.34 -1.89
CA TRP A 236 -1.67 7.55 -0.47
C TRP A 236 -0.43 7.22 0.34
N GLU A 237 0.27 8.26 0.78
CA GLU A 237 1.45 8.18 1.67
C GLU A 237 2.50 7.18 1.19
N GLY A 238 2.87 7.26 -0.10
CA GLY A 238 3.88 6.38 -0.68
C GLY A 238 5.26 6.63 -0.09
N ALA A 239 5.99 5.56 0.20
CA ALA A 239 7.35 5.66 0.72
C ALA A 239 8.31 6.31 -0.30
N LEU A 240 9.19 7.16 0.20
CA LEU A 240 10.23 7.80 -0.62
C LEU A 240 11.56 7.06 -0.49
N TRP A 241 12.13 6.71 -1.63
CA TRP A 241 13.51 6.24 -1.73
C TRP A 241 14.33 7.20 -2.59
N THR A 242 15.40 7.75 -2.01
CA THR A 242 16.42 8.52 -2.71
C THR A 242 17.81 8.04 -2.28
N PRO A 243 18.80 8.00 -3.18
CA PRO A 243 20.11 7.40 -2.88
C PRO A 243 20.91 8.17 -1.82
N ASP A 244 20.71 9.49 -1.74
CA ASP A 244 21.43 10.36 -0.80
C ASP A 244 20.53 10.78 0.39
N GLY A 245 19.33 10.23 0.50
CA GLY A 245 18.32 10.66 1.46
C GLY A 245 17.55 11.93 1.03
N PRO A 246 16.41 12.24 1.66
CA PRO A 246 15.81 11.43 2.71
C PRO A 246 15.18 10.12 2.17
N ASN A 247 15.11 9.15 3.06
CA ASN A 247 14.39 7.89 2.89
C ASN A 247 14.12 7.32 4.30
N LEU A 248 13.44 6.19 4.40
CA LEU A 248 13.12 5.56 5.69
C LEU A 248 14.35 5.37 6.59
N LEU A 249 15.50 5.02 6.01
CA LEU A 249 16.74 4.79 6.76
C LEU A 249 17.42 6.07 7.28
N THR A 250 16.86 7.25 6.98
CA THR A 250 17.35 8.54 7.53
C THR A 250 16.53 9.03 8.72
N SER A 251 15.28 8.61 8.87
CA SER A 251 14.39 9.05 9.96
C SER A 251 14.16 7.98 11.02
N LEU A 252 14.02 6.73 10.62
CA LEU A 252 13.73 5.62 11.53
C LEU A 252 14.81 5.33 12.58
N PRO A 253 16.12 5.52 12.33
CA PRO A 253 17.14 5.38 13.38
C PRO A 253 16.86 6.26 14.60
N THR A 254 16.44 7.52 14.38
CA THR A 254 16.05 8.43 15.46
C THR A 254 14.82 7.91 16.21
N ALA A 255 13.83 7.35 15.52
CA ALA A 255 12.65 6.75 16.13
C ALA A 255 13.00 5.51 16.97
N VAL A 256 13.94 4.68 16.50
CA VAL A 256 14.48 3.57 17.28
C VAL A 256 15.24 4.08 18.50
N ALA A 257 16.07 5.11 18.35
CA ALA A 257 16.77 5.75 19.48
C ALA A 257 15.79 6.31 20.51
N ARG A 258 14.67 6.89 20.07
CA ARG A 258 13.60 7.36 20.95
C ARG A 258 12.96 6.21 21.73
N THR A 259 12.66 5.10 21.05
CA THR A 259 12.12 3.87 21.67
C THR A 259 13.06 3.32 22.76
N LEU A 260 14.36 3.42 22.55
CA LEU A 260 15.40 2.98 23.51
C LEU A 260 15.77 4.04 24.57
N GLY A 261 15.12 5.20 24.54
CA GLY A 261 15.33 6.28 25.51
C GLY A 261 16.61 7.11 25.28
N SER A 262 17.23 7.01 24.11
CA SER A 262 18.47 7.72 23.75
C SER A 262 18.27 8.94 22.85
N ALA A 263 17.05 9.18 22.31
CA ALA A 263 16.70 10.40 21.60
C ALA A 263 15.53 11.14 22.30
N ARG A 264 15.50 12.47 22.14
CA ARG A 264 14.46 13.35 22.68
C ARG A 264 13.40 13.64 21.60
N ASP A 265 12.29 14.24 22.01
CA ASP A 265 11.23 14.66 21.10
C ASP A 265 11.73 15.67 20.06
N GLU A 266 12.64 16.57 20.43
CA GLU A 266 13.25 17.55 19.50
C GLU A 266 14.06 16.85 18.39
N ASP A 267 14.70 15.73 18.70
CA ASP A 267 15.46 14.95 17.71
C ASP A 267 14.52 14.30 16.70
N MET A 268 13.30 13.88 17.14
CA MET A 268 12.24 13.38 16.26
C MET A 268 11.73 14.45 15.29
N TYR A 269 11.47 15.66 15.81
CA TYR A 269 11.04 16.78 14.96
C TYR A 269 12.10 17.17 13.94
N ALA A 270 13.40 17.09 14.31
CA ALA A 270 14.51 17.40 13.41
C ALA A 270 14.59 16.47 12.20
N VAL A 271 14.13 15.21 12.33
CA VAL A 271 14.08 14.24 11.22
C VAL A 271 12.71 14.16 10.52
N GLY A 272 11.81 15.10 10.84
CA GLY A 272 10.58 15.31 10.08
C GLY A 272 9.28 14.86 10.76
N PHE A 273 9.31 14.26 11.96
CA PHE A 273 8.08 13.91 12.69
C PHE A 273 7.32 15.19 13.09
N ALA A 274 6.00 15.14 12.93
CA ALA A 274 5.17 16.32 13.18
C ALA A 274 4.94 16.56 14.67
N ARG A 275 5.00 17.85 15.09
CA ARG A 275 4.49 18.24 16.42
C ARG A 275 2.99 17.96 16.47
N GLY A 276 2.53 17.40 17.60
CA GLY A 276 1.15 16.97 17.78
C GLY A 276 0.91 15.51 17.44
N SER A 277 1.89 14.78 16.84
CA SER A 277 1.81 13.35 16.58
C SER A 277 2.27 12.47 17.75
N GLU A 278 2.76 13.04 18.85
CA GLU A 278 3.39 12.34 19.98
C GLU A 278 2.47 11.27 20.62
N PHE A 279 1.16 11.50 20.59
CA PHE A 279 0.20 10.54 21.13
C PHE A 279 0.12 9.22 20.34
N LEU A 280 0.61 9.21 19.10
CA LEU A 280 0.70 8.03 18.24
C LEU A 280 2.00 7.25 18.48
N TRP A 281 3.03 7.90 19.00
CA TRP A 281 4.36 7.30 19.12
C TRP A 281 4.39 6.02 19.96
N PRO A 282 3.69 5.92 21.12
CA PRO A 282 3.68 4.67 21.90
C PRO A 282 3.16 3.44 21.14
N TYR A 283 2.31 3.66 20.12
CA TYR A 283 1.87 2.59 19.22
C TYR A 283 2.98 2.18 18.26
N HIS A 284 3.63 3.17 17.62
CA HIS A 284 4.70 2.94 16.65
C HIS A 284 5.98 2.38 17.28
N GLU A 285 6.31 2.77 18.50
CA GLU A 285 7.41 2.20 19.30
C GLU A 285 7.27 0.69 19.46
N LYS A 286 6.05 0.19 19.66
CA LYS A 286 5.79 -1.23 19.88
C LYS A 286 5.68 -2.06 18.62
N ALA A 287 5.17 -1.46 17.53
CA ALA A 287 4.66 -2.24 16.41
C ALA A 287 5.35 -1.95 15.06
N TYR A 288 6.01 -0.78 14.89
CA TYR A 288 6.45 -0.37 13.56
C TYR A 288 7.91 0.08 13.46
N TRP A 289 8.39 1.00 14.30
CA TRP A 289 9.68 1.64 14.06
C TRP A 289 10.83 0.65 14.07
N GLY A 290 10.92 -0.19 15.09
CA GLY A 290 11.99 -1.17 15.22
C GLY A 290 11.99 -2.20 14.10
N VAL A 291 10.83 -2.77 13.76
CA VAL A 291 10.73 -3.77 12.69
C VAL A 291 10.99 -3.14 11.32
N THR A 292 10.42 -1.96 11.06
CA THR A 292 10.57 -1.28 9.78
C THR A 292 12.02 -0.90 9.52
N GLN A 293 12.71 -0.29 10.49
CA GLN A 293 14.14 0.00 10.38
C GLN A 293 14.95 -1.27 10.10
N LYS A 294 14.71 -2.32 10.87
CA LYS A 294 15.43 -3.59 10.77
C LYS A 294 15.31 -4.25 9.38
N ILE A 295 14.09 -4.37 8.86
CA ILE A 295 13.84 -5.08 7.60
C ILE A 295 14.35 -4.30 6.39
N TYR A 296 14.19 -2.97 6.36
CA TYR A 296 14.71 -2.16 5.26
C TYR A 296 16.23 -1.97 5.33
N ARG A 297 16.80 -1.89 6.54
CA ARG A 297 18.25 -1.94 6.66
C ARG A 297 18.79 -3.29 6.16
N ALA A 298 18.16 -4.41 6.54
CA ALA A 298 18.56 -5.73 6.07
C ALA A 298 18.46 -5.88 4.54
N GLU A 299 17.49 -5.22 3.91
CA GLU A 299 17.36 -5.20 2.45
C GLU A 299 18.51 -4.45 1.76
N PHE A 300 18.90 -3.29 2.28
CA PHE A 300 19.90 -2.44 1.60
C PHE A 300 21.32 -2.56 2.14
N ASP A 301 21.47 -2.95 3.41
CA ASP A 301 22.75 -3.03 4.12
C ASP A 301 22.81 -4.27 5.04
N PRO A 302 22.70 -5.47 4.48
CA PRO A 302 22.61 -6.72 5.27
C PRO A 302 23.86 -7.00 6.12
N GLY A 303 24.98 -6.37 5.81
CA GLY A 303 26.24 -6.53 6.55
C GLY A 303 26.46 -5.54 7.70
N TYR A 304 25.49 -4.66 7.98
CA TYR A 304 25.68 -3.61 8.99
C TYR A 304 25.88 -4.15 10.40
N ASP A 305 25.04 -5.08 10.82
CA ASP A 305 25.14 -5.68 12.16
C ASP A 305 24.71 -7.15 12.13
N PRO A 306 25.67 -8.08 12.21
CA PRO A 306 25.39 -9.51 12.19
C PRO A 306 24.68 -10.00 13.46
N ASP A 307 24.80 -9.27 14.59
CA ASP A 307 24.13 -9.62 15.86
C ASP A 307 22.66 -9.18 15.87
N CYS A 308 22.30 -8.32 14.93
CA CYS A 308 20.93 -7.91 14.68
C CYS A 308 20.50 -8.13 13.21
N PRO A 309 20.53 -9.36 12.75
CA PRO A 309 20.05 -9.68 11.42
C PRO A 309 18.56 -9.35 11.36
N GLY A 310 18.00 -8.92 10.32
CA GLY A 310 16.55 -8.68 10.17
C GLY A 310 15.68 -9.79 10.80
N ALA A 311 14.39 -9.72 10.62
CA ALA A 311 13.50 -10.82 11.02
C ALA A 311 13.94 -12.10 10.29
N SER A 312 14.12 -13.21 11.00
CA SER A 312 14.50 -14.50 10.42
C SER A 312 13.39 -15.52 10.59
N ALA A 313 13.30 -16.50 9.68
CA ALA A 313 12.39 -17.62 9.83
C ALA A 313 12.58 -18.28 11.21
N GLY A 314 11.49 -18.51 11.92
CA GLY A 314 11.51 -19.05 13.29
C GLY A 314 11.72 -18.01 14.41
N SER A 315 11.84 -16.72 14.09
CA SER A 315 11.78 -15.67 15.09
C SER A 315 10.38 -15.58 15.69
N THR A 316 10.29 -15.40 17.02
CA THR A 316 9.01 -15.08 17.67
C THR A 316 8.57 -13.66 17.30
N ALA A 317 7.26 -13.38 17.36
CA ALA A 317 6.73 -12.04 17.10
C ALA A 317 7.44 -10.96 17.94
N ASP A 318 7.70 -11.23 19.21
CA ASP A 318 8.42 -10.32 20.13
C ASP A 318 9.84 -10.00 19.63
N ARG A 319 10.57 -10.99 19.10
CA ARG A 319 11.92 -10.77 18.56
C ARG A 319 11.90 -10.00 17.25
N ILE A 320 10.86 -10.20 16.42
CA ILE A 320 10.68 -9.45 15.17
C ILE A 320 10.42 -7.97 15.48
N LEU A 321 9.54 -7.70 16.45
CA LEU A 321 9.12 -6.35 16.82
C LEU A 321 10.16 -5.62 17.69
N ALA A 322 10.98 -6.34 18.47
CA ALA A 322 11.98 -5.72 19.33
C ALA A 322 12.96 -4.84 18.53
N PRO A 323 13.18 -3.59 18.97
CA PRO A 323 14.15 -2.71 18.32
C PRO A 323 15.58 -3.27 18.48
N CYS A 324 16.38 -3.08 17.45
CA CYS A 324 17.80 -3.43 17.48
C CYS A 324 18.60 -2.25 18.03
N PRO A 325 19.41 -2.39 19.08
CA PRO A 325 20.19 -1.27 19.62
C PRO A 325 21.13 -0.61 18.61
N ALA A 326 21.73 -1.38 17.71
CA ALA A 326 22.59 -0.85 16.67
C ALA A 326 21.83 0.03 15.66
N ASP A 327 20.54 -0.23 15.42
CA ASP A 327 19.70 0.56 14.53
C ASP A 327 19.49 2.00 15.05
N ALA A 328 19.59 2.22 16.37
CA ALA A 328 19.49 3.57 16.97
C ALA A 328 20.64 4.51 16.58
N THR A 329 21.76 3.96 16.18
CA THR A 329 22.97 4.71 15.77
C THR A 329 23.29 4.53 14.29
N TYR A 330 22.36 3.97 13.52
CA TYR A 330 22.55 3.79 12.09
C TYR A 330 22.58 5.14 11.38
N ASP A 331 23.74 5.48 10.82
CA ASP A 331 23.95 6.71 10.04
C ASP A 331 23.96 6.34 8.54
N TYR A 332 22.83 6.55 7.88
CA TYR A 332 22.67 6.25 6.45
C TYR A 332 23.71 7.01 5.60
N ALA A 333 23.97 8.27 5.90
CA ALA A 333 24.90 9.09 5.11
C ALA A 333 26.34 8.58 5.15
N ALA A 334 26.73 7.96 6.26
CA ALA A 334 28.06 7.37 6.44
C ALA A 334 28.20 5.94 5.88
N ARG A 335 27.11 5.39 5.29
CA ARG A 335 27.19 4.01 4.77
C ARG A 335 28.05 3.92 3.50
N PRO A 336 28.62 2.74 3.22
CA PRO A 336 29.40 2.51 2.00
C PRO A 336 28.60 2.84 0.74
N ALA A 337 29.28 3.34 -0.29
CA ALA A 337 28.65 3.65 -1.59
C ALA A 337 27.86 2.47 -2.22
N ALA A 338 28.11 1.24 -1.80
CA ALA A 338 27.34 0.07 -2.23
C ALA A 338 25.89 0.12 -1.74
N VAL A 339 25.66 0.62 -0.51
CA VAL A 339 24.32 0.79 0.07
C VAL A 339 23.55 1.86 -0.70
N HIS A 340 24.15 3.01 -0.93
CA HIS A 340 23.55 4.09 -1.74
C HIS A 340 23.22 3.64 -3.16
N ARG A 341 24.08 2.82 -3.79
CA ARG A 341 23.79 2.22 -5.10
C ARG A 341 22.63 1.21 -5.06
N ALA A 342 22.50 0.45 -3.97
CA ALA A 342 21.36 -0.45 -3.80
C ALA A 342 20.04 0.33 -3.73
N VAL A 343 20.00 1.40 -2.94
CA VAL A 343 18.84 2.31 -2.87
C VAL A 343 18.59 3.01 -4.20
N ALA A 344 19.64 3.43 -4.93
CA ALA A 344 19.49 4.09 -6.23
C ALA A 344 18.75 3.24 -7.27
N ARG A 345 18.79 1.92 -7.17
CA ARG A 345 18.07 1.00 -8.08
C ARG A 345 16.55 1.08 -7.96
N VAL A 346 16.06 1.53 -6.83
CA VAL A 346 14.62 1.61 -6.51
C VAL A 346 14.17 3.05 -6.26
N SER A 347 15.07 4.01 -6.42
CA SER A 347 14.83 5.43 -6.12
C SER A 347 13.82 6.07 -7.04
N LEU A 348 13.13 7.06 -6.49
CA LEU A 348 12.23 7.95 -7.21
C LEU A 348 12.99 9.19 -7.71
N THR A 349 12.50 9.80 -8.76
CA THR A 349 13.14 10.94 -9.45
C THR A 349 12.22 12.16 -9.60
N GLY A 350 10.93 12.02 -9.29
CA GLY A 350 9.89 13.03 -9.54
C GLY A 350 9.50 13.18 -11.02
N ARG A 351 10.05 12.36 -11.92
CA ARG A 351 9.81 12.48 -13.38
C ARG A 351 8.55 11.74 -13.83
N ILE A 352 7.44 12.00 -13.17
CA ILE A 352 6.16 11.40 -13.54
C ILE A 352 5.78 11.74 -14.99
N GLY A 353 5.25 10.74 -15.70
CA GLY A 353 4.79 10.92 -17.09
C GLY A 353 3.26 11.02 -17.23
N ARG A 354 2.50 10.93 -16.15
CA ARG A 354 1.03 10.97 -16.10
C ARG A 354 0.54 11.73 -14.88
N PRO A 355 -0.72 12.22 -14.88
CA PRO A 355 -1.34 12.86 -13.73
C PRO A 355 -1.23 12.01 -12.47
N LEU A 356 -0.79 12.63 -11.38
CA LEU A 356 -0.67 12.02 -10.06
C LEU A 356 -1.32 12.92 -9.01
N ILE A 357 -2.16 12.32 -8.14
CA ILE A 357 -2.62 12.98 -6.91
C ILE A 357 -1.98 12.27 -5.73
N THR A 358 -1.26 13.01 -4.89
CA THR A 358 -0.67 12.51 -3.64
C THR A 358 -1.50 12.99 -2.47
N LEU A 359 -1.83 12.09 -1.54
CA LEU A 359 -2.43 12.38 -0.25
C LEU A 359 -1.46 12.01 0.87
N HIS A 360 -1.31 12.87 1.88
CA HIS A 360 -0.49 12.57 3.06
C HIS A 360 -1.08 13.20 4.32
N GLY A 361 -1.24 12.40 5.38
CA GLY A 361 -1.67 12.88 6.70
C GLY A 361 -0.60 13.72 7.37
N ASP A 362 -1.01 14.81 8.01
CA ASP A 362 -0.06 15.69 8.72
C ASP A 362 0.46 15.09 10.03
N LEU A 363 -0.15 14.02 10.53
CA LEU A 363 0.23 13.30 11.74
C LEU A 363 0.84 11.93 11.47
N ASP A 364 1.24 11.64 10.23
CA ASP A 364 1.91 10.36 9.91
C ASP A 364 3.20 10.23 10.74
N ALA A 365 3.18 9.24 11.64
CA ALA A 365 4.31 8.93 12.52
C ALA A 365 5.08 7.67 12.07
N LEU A 366 4.80 7.14 10.89
CA LEU A 366 5.58 6.08 10.25
C LEU A 366 6.41 6.63 9.09
N LEU A 367 5.79 7.40 8.19
CA LEU A 367 6.41 8.11 7.08
C LEU A 367 6.26 9.62 7.31
N PRO A 368 7.16 10.27 8.07
CA PRO A 368 7.01 11.69 8.34
C PRO A 368 6.88 12.50 7.06
N LYS A 369 5.77 13.20 6.88
CA LYS A 369 5.42 13.96 5.67
C LYS A 369 6.56 14.86 5.19
N ALA A 370 7.23 15.54 6.13
CA ALA A 370 8.33 16.46 5.83
C ALA A 370 9.56 15.80 5.23
N ALA A 371 9.77 14.50 5.51
CA ALA A 371 10.87 13.70 4.98
C ALA A 371 10.44 12.81 3.80
N ASP A 372 9.17 12.76 3.47
CA ASP A 372 8.60 11.94 2.41
C ASP A 372 7.87 12.77 1.34
N SER A 373 6.55 12.91 1.41
CA SER A 373 5.76 13.51 0.33
C SER A 373 6.07 14.99 0.07
N ASP A 374 6.48 15.77 1.09
CA ASP A 374 6.95 17.15 0.87
C ASP A 374 8.22 17.18 0.04
N VAL A 375 9.10 16.19 0.22
CA VAL A 375 10.33 16.06 -0.60
C VAL A 375 9.97 15.61 -1.99
N TYR A 376 9.10 14.58 -2.11
CA TYR A 376 8.68 14.07 -3.41
C TYR A 376 7.99 15.14 -4.26
N ALA A 377 7.10 15.96 -3.68
CA ALA A 377 6.47 17.07 -4.39
C ALA A 377 7.50 18.06 -4.94
N ARG A 378 8.52 18.43 -4.12
CA ARG A 378 9.63 19.28 -4.60
C ARG A 378 10.43 18.62 -5.74
N MET A 379 10.64 17.30 -5.68
CA MET A 379 11.32 16.56 -6.76
C MET A 379 10.51 16.60 -8.05
N VAL A 380 9.18 16.44 -7.98
CA VAL A 380 8.28 16.56 -9.14
C VAL A 380 8.36 17.95 -9.74
N ASP A 381 8.31 19.01 -8.92
CA ASP A 381 8.43 20.37 -9.37
C ASP A 381 9.81 20.66 -10.00
N ALA A 382 10.89 20.23 -9.36
CA ALA A 382 12.25 20.39 -9.87
C ALA A 382 12.48 19.64 -11.19
N SER A 383 11.75 18.55 -11.44
CA SER A 383 11.78 17.81 -12.71
C SER A 383 10.96 18.47 -13.82
N GLY A 384 10.26 19.59 -13.54
CA GLY A 384 9.34 20.26 -14.45
C GLY A 384 8.00 19.54 -14.65
N ARG A 385 7.65 18.60 -13.77
CA ARG A 385 6.41 17.81 -13.83
C ARG A 385 5.28 18.32 -12.92
N GLY A 386 5.46 19.41 -12.20
CA GLY A 386 4.44 20.05 -11.37
C GLY A 386 3.07 20.20 -12.02
N PRO A 387 2.95 20.54 -13.34
CA PRO A 387 1.65 20.54 -14.03
C PRO A 387 0.89 19.21 -14.03
N LEU A 388 1.56 18.07 -13.82
CA LEU A 388 0.98 16.73 -13.73
C LEU A 388 0.75 16.27 -12.29
N HIS A 389 1.01 17.11 -11.29
CA HIS A 389 0.91 16.74 -9.88
C HIS A 389 -0.13 17.58 -9.13
N ARG A 390 -0.76 16.94 -8.15
CA ARG A 390 -1.52 17.56 -7.07
C ARG A 390 -1.15 16.90 -5.76
N TYR A 391 -0.95 17.73 -4.73
CA TYR A 391 -0.57 17.28 -3.41
C TYR A 391 -1.51 17.86 -2.34
N TYR A 392 -2.16 16.97 -1.60
CA TYR A 392 -3.07 17.35 -0.50
C TYR A 392 -2.55 16.81 0.82
N THR A 393 -2.31 17.71 1.76
CA THR A 393 -2.07 17.35 3.16
C THR A 393 -3.42 17.15 3.86
N ILE A 394 -3.65 16.00 4.46
CA ILE A 394 -4.91 15.70 5.17
C ILE A 394 -4.71 15.99 6.65
N GLN A 395 -5.35 17.07 7.14
CA GLN A 395 -5.25 17.48 8.53
C GLN A 395 -5.90 16.43 9.45
N GLY A 396 -5.15 15.96 10.45
CA GLY A 396 -5.53 14.88 11.36
C GLY A 396 -5.39 13.48 10.74
N GLY A 397 -4.84 13.36 9.52
CA GLY A 397 -4.52 12.07 8.91
C GLY A 397 -3.27 11.45 9.51
N THR A 398 -3.23 10.12 9.55
CA THR A 398 -2.06 9.32 9.94
C THR A 398 -1.93 8.16 8.97
N HIS A 399 -0.81 7.45 8.98
CA HIS A 399 -0.39 6.49 7.97
C HIS A 399 -1.49 5.52 7.47
N VAL A 400 -2.34 5.07 8.37
CA VAL A 400 -3.51 4.21 8.07
C VAL A 400 -4.67 4.57 9.00
N ASP A 401 -5.90 4.33 8.54
CA ASP A 401 -7.10 4.83 9.22
C ASP A 401 -7.51 4.05 10.47
N GLY A 402 -6.94 2.86 10.72
CA GLY A 402 -7.34 2.02 11.86
C GLY A 402 -7.12 2.65 13.24
N LEU A 403 -6.20 3.61 13.36
CA LEU A 403 -5.98 4.34 14.62
C LEU A 403 -7.08 5.38 14.91
N TYR A 404 -7.91 5.74 13.92
CA TYR A 404 -9.05 6.63 14.13
C TYR A 404 -10.00 6.11 15.20
N ASP A 405 -10.25 4.80 15.25
CA ASP A 405 -11.15 4.21 16.24
C ASP A 405 -10.68 4.39 17.70
N THR A 406 -9.38 4.58 17.89
CA THR A 406 -8.78 4.86 19.19
C THR A 406 -8.76 6.36 19.53
N TYR A 407 -8.62 7.21 18.53
CA TYR A 407 -8.44 8.67 18.68
C TYR A 407 -9.40 9.48 17.79
N PRO A 408 -10.74 9.24 17.84
CA PRO A 408 -11.68 9.88 16.92
C PRO A 408 -11.75 11.41 17.05
N ASP A 409 -11.43 11.95 18.24
CA ASP A 409 -11.41 13.39 18.47
C ASP A 409 -10.19 14.09 17.87
N ARG A 410 -9.13 13.35 17.54
CA ARG A 410 -7.83 13.88 17.08
C ARG A 410 -7.54 13.53 15.64
N LEU A 411 -7.91 12.34 15.20
CA LEU A 411 -7.62 11.82 13.87
C LEU A 411 -8.77 12.03 12.89
N ARG A 412 -8.45 11.91 11.62
CA ARG A 412 -9.38 11.86 10.49
C ARG A 412 -8.95 10.73 9.56
N PRO A 413 -9.86 9.84 9.13
CA PRO A 413 -9.57 8.86 8.10
C PRO A 413 -9.20 9.52 6.77
N ILE A 414 -8.19 9.00 6.10
CA ILE A 414 -7.76 9.46 4.77
C ILE A 414 -8.58 8.82 3.67
N LEU A 415 -9.11 7.62 3.88
CA LEU A 415 -9.86 6.88 2.86
C LEU A 415 -10.97 7.67 2.16
N PRO A 416 -11.83 8.45 2.85
CA PRO A 416 -12.81 9.28 2.16
C PRO A 416 -12.17 10.30 1.22
N CYS A 417 -11.04 10.89 1.63
CA CYS A 417 -10.29 11.84 0.81
C CYS A 417 -9.64 11.13 -0.39
N TYR A 418 -9.16 9.90 -0.19
CA TYR A 418 -8.64 9.05 -1.26
C TYR A 418 -9.72 8.77 -2.33
N ARG A 419 -10.95 8.41 -1.92
CA ARG A 419 -12.07 8.20 -2.84
C ARG A 419 -12.36 9.46 -3.66
N SER A 420 -12.44 10.62 -3.01
CA SER A 420 -12.63 11.91 -3.69
C SER A 420 -11.44 12.28 -4.60
N ALA A 421 -10.22 11.89 -4.23
CA ALA A 421 -9.03 12.10 -5.06
C ALA A 421 -9.08 11.20 -6.30
N PHE A 422 -9.54 9.96 -6.18
CA PHE A 422 -9.69 9.06 -7.31
C PHE A 422 -10.74 9.59 -8.31
N ASP A 423 -11.91 10.04 -7.84
CA ASP A 423 -12.94 10.68 -8.67
C ASP A 423 -12.40 11.94 -9.39
N SER A 424 -11.62 12.74 -8.66
CA SER A 424 -10.99 13.94 -9.20
C SER A 424 -9.92 13.59 -10.25
N LEU A 425 -9.12 12.54 -10.03
CA LEU A 425 -8.17 12.02 -11.02
C LEU A 425 -8.88 11.56 -12.29
N VAL A 426 -9.96 10.77 -12.15
CA VAL A 426 -10.76 10.32 -13.31
C VAL A 426 -11.30 11.51 -14.09
N SER A 427 -11.85 12.51 -13.39
CA SER A 427 -12.34 13.74 -14.05
C SER A 427 -11.21 14.50 -14.73
N TRP A 428 -10.02 14.56 -14.14
CA TRP A 428 -8.85 15.19 -14.73
C TRP A 428 -8.40 14.47 -16.01
N VAL A 429 -8.25 13.17 -15.95
CA VAL A 429 -7.78 12.33 -17.07
C VAL A 429 -8.80 12.27 -18.21
N GLU A 430 -10.09 12.13 -17.89
CA GLU A 430 -11.11 11.84 -18.90
C GLU A 430 -11.81 13.09 -19.44
N LYS A 431 -11.90 14.16 -18.64
CA LYS A 431 -12.62 15.39 -18.97
C LYS A 431 -11.71 16.62 -19.04
N GLY A 432 -10.43 16.48 -18.64
CA GLY A 432 -9.50 17.61 -18.54
C GLY A 432 -9.79 18.55 -17.36
N THR A 433 -10.70 18.19 -16.46
CA THR A 433 -11.05 18.99 -15.28
C THR A 433 -9.98 18.81 -14.22
N ARG A 434 -9.06 19.75 -14.16
CA ARG A 434 -7.93 19.67 -13.20
C ARG A 434 -8.44 19.84 -11.76
N PRO A 435 -7.97 19.00 -10.78
CA PRO A 435 -8.33 19.16 -9.38
C PRO A 435 -7.87 20.52 -8.81
N PRO A 436 -8.43 20.97 -7.66
CA PRO A 436 -7.96 22.16 -6.96
C PRO A 436 -6.45 22.22 -6.80
N ALA A 437 -5.90 23.41 -6.60
CA ALA A 437 -4.47 23.58 -6.32
C ALA A 437 -4.10 22.87 -5.01
N ASP A 438 -2.82 22.59 -4.84
CA ASP A 438 -2.26 21.95 -3.65
C ASP A 438 -2.62 22.73 -2.38
N HIS A 439 -3.13 22.04 -1.38
CA HIS A 439 -3.49 22.67 -0.10
C HIS A 439 -3.66 21.64 1.02
N THR A 440 -3.84 22.13 2.24
CA THR A 440 -4.25 21.31 3.38
C THR A 440 -5.76 21.15 3.42
N VAL A 441 -6.25 19.92 3.31
CA VAL A 441 -7.66 19.58 3.50
C VAL A 441 -7.97 19.58 4.99
N ALA A 442 -8.67 20.61 5.45
CA ALA A 442 -8.95 20.81 6.88
C ALA A 442 -9.78 19.67 7.46
N ARG A 443 -9.48 19.25 8.70
CA ARG A 443 -10.34 18.35 9.45
C ARG A 443 -11.64 19.10 9.80
N PRO A 444 -12.81 18.58 9.42
CA PRO A 444 -14.07 19.26 9.74
C PRO A 444 -14.34 19.25 11.26
N SER A 445 -14.99 20.28 11.76
CA SER A 445 -15.38 20.39 13.17
C SER A 445 -16.54 19.49 13.56
N GLY A 446 -17.20 18.84 12.60
CA GLY A 446 -18.32 17.93 12.81
C GLY A 446 -18.76 17.30 11.48
N GLY A 447 -19.74 16.42 11.55
CA GLY A 447 -20.24 15.67 10.40
C GLY A 447 -19.57 14.29 10.24
N ASP A 448 -19.89 13.64 9.14
CA ASP A 448 -19.34 12.32 8.82
C ASP A 448 -17.91 12.48 8.26
N VAL A 449 -16.91 12.07 9.05
CA VAL A 449 -15.50 12.06 8.63
C VAL A 449 -15.03 10.70 8.14
N VAL A 450 -15.84 9.65 8.31
CA VAL A 450 -15.49 8.27 7.96
C VAL A 450 -15.84 7.95 6.50
N ASP A 451 -16.92 8.54 5.97
CA ASP A 451 -17.37 8.26 4.60
C ASP A 451 -17.38 9.49 3.68
N SER A 452 -17.04 10.69 4.18
CA SER A 452 -17.04 11.90 3.35
C SER A 452 -15.77 12.74 3.47
N CYS A 453 -15.32 13.28 2.33
CA CYS A 453 -14.25 14.26 2.23
C CYS A 453 -14.43 15.09 0.96
N ALA A 454 -14.33 16.40 1.07
CA ALA A 454 -14.24 17.30 -0.07
C ALA A 454 -12.79 17.77 -0.23
N LEU A 455 -12.23 17.56 -1.41
CA LEU A 455 -10.91 18.11 -1.77
C LEU A 455 -11.00 19.56 -2.27
N GLY A 456 -12.17 20.18 -2.21
CA GLY A 456 -12.36 21.60 -2.56
C GLY A 456 -11.75 22.53 -1.52
N ASP A 457 -11.30 23.71 -1.96
CA ASP A 457 -10.86 24.78 -1.08
C ASP A 457 -12.04 25.21 -0.19
N PRO A 458 -11.90 25.17 1.16
CA PRO A 458 -12.96 25.64 2.06
C PRO A 458 -13.30 27.13 1.89
N GLY A 459 -12.51 27.86 1.12
CA GLY A 459 -12.76 29.28 0.76
C GLY A 459 -13.50 29.51 -0.56
N ALA A 460 -13.72 28.49 -1.38
CA ALA A 460 -14.50 28.58 -2.61
C ALA A 460 -16.00 28.38 -2.33
N SER A 461 -16.62 29.24 -1.50
CA SER A 461 -18.07 29.38 -1.50
C SER A 461 -18.48 29.88 -2.88
N SER A 462 -19.42 29.15 -3.49
CA SER A 462 -20.10 29.51 -4.74
C SER A 462 -20.30 31.02 -4.88
N ARG A 463 -19.59 31.63 -5.80
CA ARG A 463 -19.98 32.91 -6.36
C ARG A 463 -20.78 32.67 -7.62
#